data_f74869bc216878e0149a740bc1cb24b4
#
_entry.id   f74869bc216878e0149a740bc1cb24b4
#
_cell.length_a   1.000
_cell.length_b   1.000
_cell.length_c   1.000
_cell.angle_alpha   90.00
_cell.angle_beta   90.00
_cell.angle_gamma   90.00
#
_symmetry.space_group_name_H-M   'P 1'
#
loop_
_entity.id
_entity.type
_entity.pdbx_description
1 polymer ?
#
loop_
_entity_poly.entity_id
_entity_poly.type
_entity_poly.pdbx_seq_one_letter_code
_entity_poly.pdbx_strand_id
1 'polypeptide(L)'
;MKTTAPIIAISRHRFLVDGEGVTTLVAFHGCPLYCKYCLNPQCNTPKGIKEVLSPQQLYEKVKIDDIYFLVTGGGIMFGGGEPLLRSDFIKEFRKICGDRWEIYVETSLNVEKSAIEPLLEIIDYWVVDIKDWNNDIYCAYTGKDNTQVKANLEYLISRGLSDKIMVRVPAIPEYNTREDIENTIGQLTLLGIKCIDRFGYIKDVKSIYKTDDRFSKERLRAGKLKCEVLKSIRVHAAECNNIPYTPHDCEHKVCATGCCPMCDKELAWITKEYYSTNNRA
;
A
#
# COMPACT_ATOMS: atom_id res chain seq x y z
N MET A 1 -21.45 -13.04 12.44
CA MET A 1 -20.03 -13.23 12.88
C MET A 1 -19.31 -11.91 12.70
N LYS A 2 -18.38 -11.53 13.61
CA LYS A 2 -17.56 -10.32 13.38
C LYS A 2 -16.58 -10.59 12.24
N THR A 3 -16.54 -9.71 11.23
CA THR A 3 -15.57 -9.79 10.15
C THR A 3 -14.16 -9.66 10.71
N THR A 4 -13.27 -10.59 10.38
CA THR A 4 -11.86 -10.54 10.77
C THR A 4 -10.97 -10.93 9.58
N ALA A 5 -9.74 -10.45 9.56
CA ALA A 5 -8.74 -10.82 8.55
C ALA A 5 -7.38 -11.14 9.17
N PRO A 6 -6.70 -12.16 8.67
CA PRO A 6 -5.32 -12.45 9.03
C PRO A 6 -4.38 -11.47 8.34
N ILE A 7 -3.49 -10.85 9.14
CA ILE A 7 -2.53 -9.83 8.73
C ILE A 7 -1.12 -10.41 8.81
N ILE A 8 -0.32 -10.19 7.77
CA ILE A 8 1.11 -10.58 7.75
C ILE A 8 2.03 -9.44 8.19
N ALA A 9 1.65 -8.19 7.93
CA ALA A 9 2.41 -7.01 8.31
C ALA A 9 1.55 -5.74 8.30
N ILE A 10 1.94 -4.76 9.12
CA ILE A 10 1.53 -3.36 9.03
C ILE A 10 2.81 -2.54 8.92
N SER A 11 2.94 -1.75 7.84
CA SER A 11 4.11 -0.91 7.57
C SER A 11 3.67 0.54 7.47
N ARG A 12 4.00 1.32 8.49
CA ARG A 12 3.63 2.74 8.63
C ARG A 12 4.59 3.65 7.87
N HIS A 13 4.11 4.86 7.58
CA HIS A 13 4.89 5.98 7.03
C HIS A 13 5.58 5.63 5.71
N ARG A 14 4.82 5.20 4.74
CA ARG A 14 5.29 4.99 3.37
C ARG A 14 5.02 6.27 2.57
N PHE A 15 5.99 6.66 1.72
CA PHE A 15 5.92 7.90 0.94
C PHE A 15 5.99 7.57 -0.54
N LEU A 16 5.03 8.05 -1.34
CA LEU A 16 5.03 7.99 -2.80
C LEU A 16 5.25 6.57 -3.39
N VAL A 17 5.01 5.53 -2.60
CA VAL A 17 5.18 4.12 -3.02
C VAL A 17 3.84 3.47 -3.31
N ASP A 18 2.84 3.82 -2.52
CA ASP A 18 1.53 3.15 -2.52
C ASP A 18 0.41 4.07 -3.02
N GLY A 19 0.66 5.37 -3.09
CA GLY A 19 -0.31 6.40 -3.44
C GLY A 19 0.23 7.79 -3.10
N GLU A 20 -0.62 8.77 -3.05
CA GLU A 20 -0.26 10.13 -2.65
C GLU A 20 -0.06 10.23 -1.13
N GLY A 21 0.74 11.20 -0.71
CA GLY A 21 0.94 11.52 0.69
C GLY A 21 1.63 10.42 1.51
N VAL A 22 1.33 10.41 2.80
CA VAL A 22 1.79 9.37 3.74
C VAL A 22 0.79 8.25 3.78
N THR A 23 1.24 7.01 3.54
CA THR A 23 0.38 5.83 3.60
C THR A 23 0.85 4.83 4.65
N THR A 24 -0.08 3.99 5.10
CA THR A 24 0.21 2.80 5.89
C THR A 24 -0.23 1.56 5.12
N LEU A 25 0.72 0.68 4.80
CA LEU A 25 0.43 -0.60 4.18
C LEU A 25 -0.07 -1.59 5.22
N VAL A 26 -1.23 -2.17 4.94
CA VAL A 26 -1.82 -3.31 5.65
C VAL A 26 -1.75 -4.53 4.74
N ALA A 27 -0.84 -5.43 5.03
CA ALA A 27 -0.59 -6.61 4.23
C ALA A 27 -1.41 -7.80 4.73
N PHE A 28 -2.38 -8.25 3.91
CA PHE A 28 -3.21 -9.41 4.22
C PHE A 28 -2.53 -10.74 3.91
N HIS A 29 -2.94 -11.75 4.65
CA HIS A 29 -2.60 -13.15 4.38
C HIS A 29 -3.60 -13.76 3.39
N GLY A 30 -3.08 -14.59 2.47
CA GLY A 30 -3.82 -15.28 1.42
C GLY A 30 -3.60 -14.61 0.05
N CYS A 31 -3.24 -15.41 -0.95
CA CYS A 31 -3.10 -14.99 -2.34
C CYS A 31 -3.45 -16.17 -3.26
N PRO A 32 -4.20 -15.98 -4.35
CA PRO A 32 -4.47 -17.05 -5.31
C PRO A 32 -3.26 -17.38 -6.18
N LEU A 33 -2.26 -16.48 -6.24
CA LEU A 33 -1.07 -16.62 -7.06
C LEU A 33 0.11 -17.24 -6.30
N TYR A 34 1.02 -17.84 -7.06
CA TYR A 34 2.28 -18.44 -6.58
C TYR A 34 3.48 -17.84 -7.33
N CYS A 35 3.53 -16.51 -7.38
CA CYS A 35 4.59 -15.78 -8.10
C CYS A 35 5.99 -16.21 -7.66
N LYS A 36 6.87 -16.50 -8.62
CA LYS A 36 8.21 -17.05 -8.37
C LYS A 36 9.11 -16.11 -7.56
N TYR A 37 8.95 -14.80 -7.73
CA TYR A 37 9.71 -13.77 -6.99
C TYR A 37 8.79 -12.98 -6.04
N CYS A 38 7.86 -13.67 -5.35
CA CYS A 38 6.97 -13.04 -4.41
C CYS A 38 7.75 -12.41 -3.25
N LEU A 39 7.50 -11.12 -2.98
CA LEU A 39 8.10 -10.42 -1.83
C LEU A 39 7.47 -10.84 -0.49
N ASN A 40 6.27 -11.42 -0.54
CA ASN A 40 5.51 -11.87 0.62
C ASN A 40 5.18 -13.37 0.56
N PRO A 41 6.16 -14.28 0.37
CA PRO A 41 5.88 -15.71 0.19
C PRO A 41 5.20 -16.33 1.42
N GLN A 42 5.33 -15.69 2.59
CA GLN A 42 4.65 -16.08 3.83
C GLN A 42 3.13 -15.90 3.77
N CYS A 43 2.60 -15.12 2.81
CA CYS A 43 1.15 -14.89 2.70
C CYS A 43 0.34 -16.15 2.41
N ASN A 44 0.98 -17.22 1.88
CA ASN A 44 0.36 -18.50 1.59
C ASN A 44 0.76 -19.61 2.59
N THR A 45 1.36 -19.26 3.72
CA THR A 45 1.76 -20.23 4.75
C THR A 45 1.11 -19.89 6.10
N PRO A 46 0.61 -20.87 6.88
CA PRO A 46 -0.02 -20.60 8.17
C PRO A 46 0.89 -19.82 9.13
N LYS A 47 2.21 -20.05 9.06
CA LYS A 47 3.23 -19.34 9.87
C LYS A 47 3.40 -17.86 9.51
N GLY A 48 2.87 -17.43 8.38
CA GLY A 48 2.95 -16.04 7.93
C GLY A 48 1.97 -15.10 8.64
N ILE A 49 0.96 -15.64 9.31
CA ILE A 49 -0.02 -14.83 10.04
C ILE A 49 0.62 -14.25 11.30
N LYS A 50 0.75 -12.93 11.36
CA LYS A 50 1.26 -12.21 12.52
C LYS A 50 0.15 -11.97 13.55
N GLU A 51 -1.03 -11.60 13.08
CA GLU A 51 -2.20 -11.32 13.91
C GLU A 51 -3.49 -11.46 13.12
N VAL A 52 -4.61 -11.62 13.80
CA VAL A 52 -5.95 -11.63 13.21
C VAL A 52 -6.71 -10.44 13.79
N LEU A 53 -7.14 -9.52 12.96
CA LEU A 53 -7.77 -8.28 13.38
C LEU A 53 -9.19 -8.16 12.83
N SER A 54 -10.07 -7.51 13.58
CA SER A 54 -11.29 -6.92 13.04
C SER A 54 -11.00 -5.56 12.42
N PRO A 55 -11.88 -5.00 11.56
CA PRO A 55 -11.73 -3.65 11.01
C PRO A 55 -11.58 -2.57 12.10
N GLN A 56 -12.33 -2.69 13.20
CA GLN A 56 -12.20 -1.79 14.35
C GLN A 56 -10.83 -1.88 15.02
N GLN A 57 -10.32 -3.10 15.23
CA GLN A 57 -8.99 -3.29 15.84
C GLN A 57 -7.87 -2.76 14.93
N LEU A 58 -8.02 -2.91 13.62
CA LEU A 58 -7.09 -2.30 12.66
C LEU A 58 -7.14 -0.78 12.74
N TYR A 59 -8.33 -0.18 12.71
CA TYR A 59 -8.50 1.25 12.84
C TYR A 59 -7.81 1.80 14.10
N GLU A 60 -8.03 1.18 15.26
CA GLU A 60 -7.38 1.58 16.51
C GLU A 60 -5.85 1.54 16.45
N LYS A 61 -5.27 0.63 15.66
CA LYS A 61 -3.82 0.53 15.48
C LYS A 61 -3.26 1.61 14.57
N VAL A 62 -3.99 1.99 13.51
CA VAL A 62 -3.48 2.89 12.47
C VAL A 62 -3.91 4.33 12.64
N LYS A 63 -4.94 4.60 13.46
CA LYS A 63 -5.44 5.97 13.73
C LYS A 63 -4.40 6.91 14.34
N ILE A 64 -3.32 6.40 14.88
CA ILE A 64 -2.20 7.21 15.35
C ILE A 64 -1.57 8.03 14.21
N ASP A 65 -1.71 7.58 12.96
CA ASP A 65 -1.20 8.26 11.77
C ASP A 65 -2.20 9.24 11.14
N ASP A 66 -3.38 9.42 11.74
CA ASP A 66 -4.50 10.20 11.22
C ASP A 66 -4.08 11.60 10.72
N ILE A 67 -3.33 12.35 11.54
CA ILE A 67 -2.90 13.71 11.14
C ILE A 67 -1.96 13.69 9.93
N TYR A 68 -1.14 12.65 9.76
CA TYR A 68 -0.31 12.49 8.57
C TYR A 68 -1.17 12.27 7.33
N PHE A 69 -2.20 11.43 7.43
CA PHE A 69 -3.10 11.17 6.31
C PHE A 69 -3.86 12.44 5.92
N LEU A 70 -4.45 13.13 6.89
CA LEU A 70 -5.23 14.35 6.65
C LEU A 70 -4.42 15.47 6.00
N VAL A 71 -3.19 15.70 6.48
CA VAL A 71 -2.35 16.81 6.00
C VAL A 71 -1.74 16.52 4.63
N THR A 72 -1.54 15.26 4.29
CA THR A 72 -0.85 14.88 3.04
C THR A 72 -1.77 14.27 1.98
N GLY A 73 -3.07 14.12 2.26
CA GLY A 73 -3.99 13.41 1.35
C GLY A 73 -3.68 11.91 1.24
N GLY A 74 -3.09 11.34 2.29
CA GLY A 74 -2.74 9.93 2.32
C GLY A 74 -3.80 9.04 2.98
N GLY A 75 -3.40 7.81 3.35
CA GLY A 75 -4.34 6.88 3.97
C GLY A 75 -3.82 5.45 4.08
N ILE A 76 -4.70 4.49 3.81
CA ILE A 76 -4.40 3.07 3.97
C ILE A 76 -4.25 2.39 2.61
N MET A 77 -3.12 1.71 2.41
CA MET A 77 -2.93 0.77 1.30
C MET A 77 -3.20 -0.65 1.80
N PHE A 78 -4.18 -1.32 1.22
CA PHE A 78 -4.39 -2.75 1.41
C PHE A 78 -3.66 -3.55 0.32
N GLY A 79 -2.81 -4.48 0.74
CA GLY A 79 -1.97 -5.29 -0.16
C GLY A 79 -1.45 -6.54 0.52
N GLY A 80 -0.24 -6.96 0.18
CA GLY A 80 0.50 -8.08 0.80
C GLY A 80 0.33 -9.39 0.07
N GLY A 81 -0.72 -10.18 0.38
CA GLY A 81 -1.25 -11.24 -0.46
C GLY A 81 -2.20 -10.63 -1.51
N GLU A 82 -3.43 -11.11 -1.58
CA GLU A 82 -4.47 -10.51 -2.43
C GLU A 82 -5.54 -9.85 -1.55
N PRO A 83 -5.59 -8.52 -1.50
CA PRO A 83 -6.49 -7.80 -0.60
C PRO A 83 -7.97 -7.98 -0.95
N LEU A 84 -8.30 -8.20 -2.23
CA LEU A 84 -9.69 -8.36 -2.66
C LEU A 84 -10.35 -9.64 -2.12
N LEU A 85 -9.57 -10.62 -1.65
CA LEU A 85 -10.10 -11.76 -0.87
C LEU A 85 -10.69 -11.33 0.49
N ARG A 86 -10.52 -10.07 0.87
CA ARG A 86 -11.00 -9.47 2.12
C ARG A 86 -11.92 -8.27 1.88
N SER A 87 -12.68 -8.28 0.79
CA SER A 87 -13.55 -7.18 0.38
C SER A 87 -14.53 -6.74 1.48
N ASP A 88 -15.15 -7.67 2.20
CA ASP A 88 -16.05 -7.34 3.32
C ASP A 88 -15.29 -6.62 4.47
N PHE A 89 -14.05 -7.03 4.74
CA PHE A 89 -13.22 -6.37 5.74
C PHE A 89 -12.90 -4.92 5.34
N ILE A 90 -12.50 -4.70 4.09
CA ILE A 90 -12.18 -3.36 3.55
C ILE A 90 -13.43 -2.47 3.57
N LYS A 91 -14.58 -3.01 3.18
CA LYS A 91 -15.86 -2.32 3.23
C LYS A 91 -16.25 -1.89 4.65
N GLU A 92 -16.11 -2.77 5.62
CA GLU A 92 -16.39 -2.45 7.03
C GLU A 92 -15.36 -1.45 7.58
N PHE A 93 -14.09 -1.54 7.15
CA PHE A 93 -13.06 -0.58 7.54
C PHE A 93 -13.39 0.85 7.03
N ARG A 94 -13.85 1.01 5.77
CA ARG A 94 -14.29 2.31 5.22
C ARG A 94 -15.42 2.92 6.06
N LYS A 95 -16.39 2.13 6.52
CA LYS A 95 -17.45 2.63 7.39
C LYS A 95 -16.94 3.20 8.71
N ILE A 96 -15.81 2.68 9.22
CA ILE A 96 -15.21 3.11 10.47
C ILE A 96 -14.36 4.37 10.27
N CYS A 97 -13.48 4.40 9.26
CA CYS A 97 -12.62 5.55 9.00
C CYS A 97 -13.34 6.70 8.28
N GLY A 98 -14.49 6.44 7.65
CA GLY A 98 -15.21 7.41 6.82
C GLY A 98 -14.40 7.83 5.59
N ASP A 99 -14.68 9.02 5.06
CA ASP A 99 -14.06 9.54 3.84
C ASP A 99 -12.83 10.42 4.11
N ARG A 100 -12.34 10.42 5.35
CA ARG A 100 -11.21 11.25 5.76
C ARG A 100 -9.86 10.70 5.31
N TRP A 101 -9.75 9.40 5.08
CA TRP A 101 -8.55 8.71 4.63
C TRP A 101 -8.77 8.12 3.27
N GLU A 102 -7.80 8.27 2.40
CA GLU A 102 -7.80 7.56 1.14
C GLU A 102 -7.61 6.06 1.36
N ILE A 103 -8.34 5.23 0.62
CA ILE A 103 -8.17 3.78 0.60
C ILE A 103 -7.64 3.35 -0.76
N TYR A 104 -6.45 2.80 -0.73
CA TYR A 104 -5.73 2.23 -1.86
C TYR A 104 -5.77 0.70 -1.78
N VAL A 105 -5.76 0.03 -2.92
CA VAL A 105 -5.51 -1.42 -3.01
C VAL A 105 -4.39 -1.71 -3.99
N GLU A 106 -3.49 -2.64 -3.63
CA GLU A 106 -2.49 -3.22 -4.52
C GLU A 106 -2.89 -4.66 -4.79
N THR A 107 -3.36 -4.94 -6.02
CA THR A 107 -4.04 -6.19 -6.38
C THR A 107 -3.53 -6.77 -7.69
N SER A 108 -3.56 -8.10 -7.81
CA SER A 108 -3.36 -8.80 -9.07
C SER A 108 -4.62 -8.88 -9.92
N LEU A 109 -5.79 -8.53 -9.40
CA LEU A 109 -7.12 -8.77 -9.99
C LEU A 109 -7.43 -10.25 -10.31
N ASN A 110 -6.63 -11.21 -9.90
CA ASN A 110 -6.90 -12.63 -10.13
C ASN A 110 -7.84 -13.19 -9.05
N VAL A 111 -9.06 -12.66 -9.02
CA VAL A 111 -10.12 -12.98 -8.07
C VAL A 111 -11.47 -13.02 -8.78
N GLU A 112 -12.46 -13.66 -8.16
CA GLU A 112 -13.84 -13.61 -8.65
C GLU A 112 -14.36 -12.16 -8.68
N LYS A 113 -15.14 -11.82 -9.71
CA LYS A 113 -15.73 -10.48 -9.87
C LYS A 113 -16.54 -10.05 -8.64
N SER A 114 -17.19 -10.98 -7.97
CA SER A 114 -17.94 -10.75 -6.72
C SER A 114 -17.10 -10.19 -5.57
N ALA A 115 -15.77 -10.35 -5.62
CA ALA A 115 -14.85 -9.75 -4.65
C ALA A 115 -14.55 -8.28 -4.98
N ILE A 116 -14.73 -7.85 -6.23
CA ILE A 116 -14.45 -6.49 -6.71
C ILE A 116 -15.70 -5.61 -6.55
N GLU A 117 -16.87 -6.11 -6.92
CA GLU A 117 -18.12 -5.33 -6.96
C GLU A 117 -18.41 -4.53 -5.68
N PRO A 118 -18.24 -5.09 -4.47
CA PRO A 118 -18.51 -4.35 -3.24
C PRO A 118 -17.57 -3.20 -2.97
N LEU A 119 -16.45 -3.09 -3.71
CA LEU A 119 -15.36 -2.14 -3.48
C LEU A 119 -15.31 -1.00 -4.51
N LEU A 120 -16.14 -1.00 -5.55
CA LEU A 120 -16.11 -0.01 -6.63
C LEU A 120 -16.25 1.44 -6.13
N GLU A 121 -17.11 1.66 -5.12
CA GLU A 121 -17.37 2.97 -4.50
C GLU A 121 -16.55 3.19 -3.22
N ILE A 122 -15.73 2.20 -2.84
CA ILE A 122 -15.00 2.17 -1.56
C ILE A 122 -13.53 2.55 -1.76
N ILE A 123 -12.95 2.07 -2.87
CA ILE A 123 -11.54 2.26 -3.18
C ILE A 123 -11.37 3.58 -3.93
N ASP A 124 -10.51 4.43 -3.40
CA ASP A 124 -10.17 5.71 -4.01
C ASP A 124 -9.17 5.55 -5.15
N TYR A 125 -8.22 4.61 -5.01
CA TYR A 125 -7.23 4.35 -6.03
C TYR A 125 -6.80 2.88 -6.10
N TRP A 126 -6.69 2.35 -7.32
CA TRP A 126 -6.37 0.96 -7.62
C TRP A 126 -4.95 0.86 -8.20
N VAL A 127 -4.06 0.15 -7.53
CA VAL A 127 -2.76 -0.25 -8.05
C VAL A 127 -2.86 -1.69 -8.53
N VAL A 128 -2.85 -1.88 -9.83
CA VAL A 128 -3.08 -3.19 -10.46
C VAL A 128 -1.78 -3.75 -11.00
N ASP A 129 -1.36 -4.89 -10.47
CA ASP A 129 -0.14 -5.58 -10.87
C ASP A 129 -0.41 -6.54 -12.05
N ILE A 130 -0.19 -6.12 -13.28
CA ILE A 130 -0.24 -6.98 -14.47
C ILE A 130 1.14 -7.62 -14.68
N LYS A 131 1.27 -8.88 -14.33
CA LYS A 131 2.56 -9.59 -14.38
C LYS A 131 3.04 -9.80 -15.83
N ASP A 132 2.13 -10.12 -16.73
CA ASP A 132 2.32 -10.10 -18.17
C ASP A 132 0.96 -10.21 -18.89
N TRP A 133 0.85 -9.64 -20.10
CA TRP A 133 -0.35 -9.76 -20.92
C TRP A 133 -0.38 -11.10 -21.67
N ASN A 134 0.80 -11.66 -22.00
CA ASN A 134 0.92 -13.00 -22.56
C ASN A 134 0.57 -14.03 -21.49
N ASN A 135 -0.44 -14.87 -21.79
CA ASN A 135 -0.93 -15.88 -20.85
C ASN A 135 0.14 -16.93 -20.49
N ASP A 136 0.97 -17.34 -21.45
CA ASP A 136 1.97 -18.38 -21.19
C ASP A 136 3.04 -17.87 -20.23
N ILE A 137 3.49 -16.63 -20.40
CA ILE A 137 4.41 -15.95 -19.46
C ILE A 137 3.76 -15.78 -18.10
N TYR A 138 2.51 -15.30 -18.08
CA TYR A 138 1.77 -15.12 -16.84
C TYR A 138 1.62 -16.45 -16.09
N CYS A 139 1.21 -17.53 -16.77
CA CYS A 139 1.08 -18.87 -16.18
C CYS A 139 2.42 -19.40 -15.64
N ALA A 140 3.50 -19.26 -16.41
CA ALA A 140 4.82 -19.72 -16.01
C ALA A 140 5.32 -19.02 -14.74
N TYR A 141 5.02 -17.71 -14.61
CA TYR A 141 5.46 -16.91 -13.49
C TYR A 141 4.56 -17.04 -12.25
N THR A 142 3.23 -17.07 -12.42
CA THR A 142 2.25 -16.99 -11.33
C THR A 142 1.63 -18.33 -10.94
N GLY A 143 1.67 -19.33 -11.82
CA GLY A 143 0.98 -20.60 -11.66
C GLY A 143 -0.54 -20.55 -11.95
N LYS A 144 -1.04 -19.45 -12.53
CA LYS A 144 -2.46 -19.22 -12.90
C LYS A 144 -2.54 -18.59 -14.28
N ASP A 145 -3.70 -18.69 -14.94
CA ASP A 145 -3.97 -17.93 -16.17
C ASP A 145 -4.40 -16.49 -15.86
N ASN A 146 -4.30 -15.61 -16.87
CA ASN A 146 -4.63 -14.20 -16.76
C ASN A 146 -6.01 -13.81 -17.33
N THR A 147 -6.85 -14.77 -17.68
CA THR A 147 -8.17 -14.51 -18.27
C THR A 147 -9.03 -13.67 -17.33
N GLN A 148 -9.06 -14.04 -16.06
CA GLN A 148 -9.83 -13.32 -15.04
C GLN A 148 -9.27 -11.94 -14.77
N VAL A 149 -7.94 -11.77 -14.81
CA VAL A 149 -7.27 -10.47 -14.63
C VAL A 149 -7.70 -9.49 -15.72
N LYS A 150 -7.67 -9.92 -16.98
CA LYS A 150 -8.10 -9.12 -18.14
C LYS A 150 -9.57 -8.73 -18.04
N ALA A 151 -10.45 -9.70 -17.78
CA ALA A 151 -11.87 -9.47 -17.65
C ALA A 151 -12.19 -8.50 -16.48
N ASN A 152 -11.50 -8.63 -15.36
CA ASN A 152 -11.68 -7.76 -14.20
C ASN A 152 -11.14 -6.35 -14.45
N LEU A 153 -10.03 -6.19 -15.19
CA LEU A 153 -9.52 -4.87 -15.59
C LEU A 153 -10.50 -4.18 -16.53
N GLU A 154 -10.98 -4.88 -17.56
CA GLU A 154 -12.01 -4.36 -18.47
C GLU A 154 -13.29 -3.98 -17.72
N TYR A 155 -13.67 -4.76 -16.73
CA TYR A 155 -14.82 -4.45 -15.88
C TYR A 155 -14.62 -3.14 -15.11
N LEU A 156 -13.47 -2.94 -14.45
CA LEU A 156 -13.16 -1.68 -13.74
C LEU A 156 -13.21 -0.47 -14.71
N ILE A 157 -12.65 -0.62 -15.92
CA ILE A 157 -12.68 0.40 -16.96
C ILE A 157 -14.14 0.70 -17.39
N SER A 158 -14.96 -0.34 -17.59
CA SER A 158 -16.39 -0.18 -17.96
C SER A 158 -17.21 0.53 -16.89
N ARG A 159 -16.73 0.51 -15.63
CA ARG A 159 -17.33 1.24 -14.50
C ARG A 159 -16.85 2.69 -14.40
N GLY A 160 -16.04 3.16 -15.34
CA GLY A 160 -15.53 4.54 -15.39
C GLY A 160 -14.37 4.80 -14.43
N LEU A 161 -13.65 3.76 -13.98
CA LEU A 161 -12.58 3.89 -12.98
C LEU A 161 -11.20 4.10 -13.59
N SER A 162 -11.06 4.27 -14.92
CA SER A 162 -9.76 4.37 -15.61
C SER A 162 -8.81 5.43 -15.02
N ASP A 163 -9.34 6.55 -14.54
CA ASP A 163 -8.54 7.64 -13.93
C ASP A 163 -8.13 7.35 -12.48
N LYS A 164 -8.71 6.31 -11.87
CA LYS A 164 -8.38 5.82 -10.53
C LYS A 164 -7.50 4.56 -10.55
N ILE A 165 -6.98 4.17 -11.72
CA ILE A 165 -6.18 2.96 -11.89
C ILE A 165 -4.77 3.32 -12.32
N MET A 166 -3.78 2.84 -11.56
CA MET A 166 -2.40 2.69 -11.99
C MET A 166 -2.14 1.22 -12.28
N VAL A 167 -1.60 0.91 -13.45
CA VAL A 167 -1.17 -0.45 -13.76
C VAL A 167 0.34 -0.55 -13.65
N ARG A 168 0.80 -1.48 -12.83
CA ARG A 168 2.23 -1.83 -12.71
C ARG A 168 2.59 -2.94 -13.65
N VAL A 169 3.62 -2.72 -14.49
CA VAL A 169 4.15 -3.68 -15.45
C VAL A 169 5.60 -3.99 -15.09
N PRO A 170 5.86 -5.16 -14.48
CA PRO A 170 7.21 -5.53 -14.04
C PRO A 170 8.08 -6.07 -15.19
N ALA A 171 9.36 -5.70 -15.18
CA ALA A 171 10.39 -6.47 -15.85
C ALA A 171 10.79 -7.65 -14.95
N ILE A 172 10.40 -8.86 -15.34
CA ILE A 172 10.59 -10.09 -14.55
C ILE A 172 11.73 -10.91 -15.17
N PRO A 173 12.93 -10.91 -14.58
CA PRO A 173 14.06 -11.63 -15.11
C PRO A 173 13.73 -13.11 -15.36
N GLU A 174 14.18 -13.68 -16.49
CA GLU A 174 13.96 -15.07 -16.93
C GLU A 174 12.53 -15.38 -17.39
N TYR A 175 11.57 -14.47 -17.25
CA TYR A 175 10.17 -14.70 -17.63
C TYR A 175 9.73 -13.82 -18.78
N ASN A 176 9.95 -12.51 -18.73
CA ASN A 176 9.55 -11.62 -19.82
C ASN A 176 10.74 -10.83 -20.38
N THR A 177 10.63 -10.51 -21.65
CA THR A 177 11.58 -9.69 -22.41
C THR A 177 11.11 -8.23 -22.45
N ARG A 178 11.96 -7.37 -23.01
CA ARG A 178 11.55 -5.99 -23.29
C ARG A 178 10.36 -5.93 -24.27
N GLU A 179 10.32 -6.82 -25.27
CA GLU A 179 9.24 -6.88 -26.25
C GLU A 179 7.91 -7.29 -25.60
N ASP A 180 7.91 -8.25 -24.67
CA ASP A 180 6.74 -8.66 -23.91
C ASP A 180 6.18 -7.51 -23.04
N ILE A 181 7.08 -6.75 -22.41
CA ILE A 181 6.71 -5.56 -21.61
C ILE A 181 6.07 -4.49 -22.51
N GLU A 182 6.67 -4.18 -23.67
CA GLU A 182 6.13 -3.20 -24.61
C GLU A 182 4.77 -3.65 -25.18
N ASN A 183 4.62 -4.96 -25.48
CA ASN A 183 3.32 -5.52 -25.87
C ASN A 183 2.28 -5.35 -24.76
N THR A 184 2.62 -5.69 -23.51
CA THR A 184 1.72 -5.50 -22.35
C THR A 184 1.28 -4.03 -22.22
N ILE A 185 2.22 -3.08 -22.33
CA ILE A 185 1.93 -1.64 -22.30
C ILE A 185 1.03 -1.22 -23.46
N GLY A 186 1.30 -1.73 -24.67
CA GLY A 186 0.48 -1.48 -25.86
C GLY A 186 -0.98 -1.91 -25.64
N GLN A 187 -1.21 -3.13 -25.12
CA GLN A 187 -2.55 -3.62 -24.81
C GLN A 187 -3.27 -2.77 -23.75
N LEU A 188 -2.57 -2.39 -22.68
CA LEU A 188 -3.11 -1.53 -21.62
C LEU A 188 -3.47 -0.14 -22.15
N THR A 189 -2.65 0.42 -23.02
CA THR A 189 -2.90 1.71 -23.68
C THR A 189 -4.15 1.65 -24.59
N LEU A 190 -4.31 0.56 -25.34
CA LEU A 190 -5.50 0.33 -26.18
C LEU A 190 -6.78 0.21 -25.33
N LEU A 191 -6.69 -0.31 -24.12
CA LEU A 191 -7.81 -0.36 -23.15
C LEU A 191 -8.10 1.00 -22.50
N GLY A 192 -7.29 2.04 -22.75
CA GLY A 192 -7.47 3.38 -22.21
C GLY A 192 -6.85 3.60 -20.82
N ILE A 193 -5.93 2.75 -20.38
CA ILE A 193 -5.16 2.96 -19.14
C ILE A 193 -4.14 4.09 -19.40
N LYS A 194 -4.21 5.14 -18.57
CA LYS A 194 -3.37 6.33 -18.67
C LYS A 194 -2.13 6.29 -17.78
N CYS A 195 -2.26 5.66 -16.61
CA CYS A 195 -1.17 5.57 -15.64
C CYS A 195 -0.55 4.17 -15.64
N ILE A 196 0.65 4.05 -16.20
CA ILE A 196 1.39 2.78 -16.30
C ILE A 196 2.75 2.98 -15.66
N ASP A 197 3.02 2.22 -14.59
CA ASP A 197 4.30 2.20 -13.86
C ASP A 197 5.12 0.98 -14.31
N ARG A 198 6.33 1.25 -14.83
CA ARG A 198 7.30 0.22 -15.25
C ARG A 198 8.37 0.09 -14.19
N PHE A 199 8.55 -1.09 -13.66
CA PHE A 199 9.59 -1.33 -12.68
C PHE A 199 10.35 -2.63 -12.90
N GLY A 200 11.59 -2.69 -12.40
CA GLY A 200 12.40 -3.89 -12.40
C GLY A 200 12.16 -4.75 -11.17
N TYR A 201 11.99 -6.05 -11.35
CA TYR A 201 11.86 -6.99 -10.25
C TYR A 201 13.22 -7.30 -9.62
N ILE A 202 13.30 -7.23 -8.31
CA ILE A 202 14.53 -7.57 -7.56
C ILE A 202 14.42 -9.01 -7.10
N LYS A 203 15.26 -9.91 -7.67
CA LYS A 203 15.22 -11.37 -7.40
C LYS A 203 15.54 -11.72 -5.96
N ASP A 204 16.49 -11.04 -5.36
CA ASP A 204 17.00 -11.36 -4.02
C ASP A 204 17.20 -10.12 -3.17
N VAL A 205 16.14 -9.75 -2.48
CA VAL A 205 16.17 -8.66 -1.50
C VAL A 205 17.18 -8.95 -0.38
N LYS A 206 17.43 -10.23 -0.06
CA LYS A 206 18.39 -10.61 0.99
C LYS A 206 19.85 -10.44 0.56
N SER A 207 20.16 -10.61 -0.73
CA SER A 207 21.52 -10.39 -1.24
C SER A 207 21.88 -8.92 -1.21
N ILE A 208 20.91 -8.03 -1.47
CA ILE A 208 21.07 -6.59 -1.40
C ILE A 208 21.39 -6.13 0.04
N TYR A 209 20.85 -6.81 1.05
CA TYR A 209 21.05 -6.45 2.47
C TYR A 209 22.30 -7.06 3.11
N LYS A 210 22.98 -8.02 2.47
CA LYS A 210 24.06 -8.80 3.09
C LYS A 210 25.49 -8.31 2.78
N THR A 211 25.71 -7.49 1.78
CA THR A 211 27.05 -7.39 1.20
C THR A 211 27.68 -6.01 1.06
N ASP A 212 27.04 -4.89 1.46
CA ASP A 212 27.66 -3.58 1.22
C ASP A 212 27.44 -2.56 2.34
N ASP A 213 28.55 -2.07 2.90
CA ASP A 213 28.59 -0.95 3.87
C ASP A 213 27.99 0.35 3.29
N ARG A 214 27.97 0.51 1.95
CA ARG A 214 27.28 1.59 1.24
C ARG A 214 25.76 1.52 1.43
N PHE A 215 25.19 0.32 1.38
CA PHE A 215 23.76 0.09 1.63
C PHE A 215 23.33 0.46 3.05
N SER A 216 24.18 0.18 4.03
CA SER A 216 23.96 0.62 5.40
C SER A 216 23.90 2.14 5.48
N LYS A 217 24.81 2.86 4.79
CA LYS A 217 24.84 4.34 4.75
C LYS A 217 23.65 4.94 4.01
N GLU A 218 23.21 4.35 2.88
CA GLU A 218 22.03 4.80 2.14
C GLU A 218 20.74 4.56 2.93
N ARG A 219 20.61 3.42 3.60
CA ARG A 219 19.48 3.11 4.47
C ARG A 219 19.41 4.07 5.67
N LEU A 220 20.56 4.43 6.22
CA LEU A 220 20.70 5.44 7.27
C LEU A 220 20.26 6.83 6.78
N ARG A 221 20.69 7.23 5.57
CA ARG A 221 20.29 8.49 4.93
C ARG A 221 18.78 8.51 4.65
N ALA A 222 18.24 7.44 4.08
CA ALA A 222 16.82 7.31 3.81
C ALA A 222 15.98 7.36 5.09
N GLY A 223 16.41 6.68 6.16
CA GLY A 223 15.75 6.72 7.46
C GLY A 223 15.79 8.12 8.08
N LYS A 224 16.93 8.83 7.99
CA LYS A 224 17.06 10.20 8.48
C LYS A 224 16.15 11.16 7.69
N LEU A 225 16.18 11.08 6.36
CA LEU A 225 15.31 11.87 5.49
C LEU A 225 13.83 11.64 5.81
N LYS A 226 13.44 10.39 6.03
CA LYS A 226 12.08 10.02 6.44
C LYS A 226 11.68 10.69 7.75
N CYS A 227 12.55 10.68 8.77
CA CYS A 227 12.29 11.36 10.04
C CYS A 227 12.14 12.88 9.86
N GLU A 228 12.98 13.50 9.04
CA GLU A 228 12.92 14.94 8.76
C GLU A 228 11.61 15.31 8.05
N VAL A 229 11.18 14.53 7.07
CA VAL A 229 9.90 14.73 6.37
C VAL A 229 8.74 14.60 7.34
N LEU A 230 8.69 13.55 8.16
CA LEU A 230 7.62 13.37 9.16
C LEU A 230 7.60 14.49 10.20
N LYS A 231 8.77 14.99 10.62
CA LYS A 231 8.89 16.14 11.51
C LYS A 231 8.31 17.39 10.85
N SER A 232 8.66 17.67 9.59
CA SER A 232 8.13 18.80 8.83
C SER A 232 6.60 18.75 8.68
N ILE A 233 6.03 17.57 8.43
CA ILE A 233 4.57 17.40 8.35
C ILE A 233 3.92 17.71 9.70
N ARG A 234 4.48 17.25 10.83
CA ARG A 234 3.95 17.56 12.16
C ARG A 234 4.00 19.06 12.47
N VAL A 235 5.10 19.72 12.14
CA VAL A 235 5.25 21.18 12.30
C VAL A 235 4.18 21.90 11.47
N HIS A 236 4.08 21.56 10.18
CA HIS A 236 3.09 22.17 9.29
C HIS A 236 1.66 21.96 9.78
N ALA A 237 1.31 20.75 10.20
CA ALA A 237 -0.01 20.45 10.77
C ALA A 237 -0.33 21.30 12.01
N ALA A 238 0.66 21.50 12.86
CA ALA A 238 0.51 22.31 14.05
C ALA A 238 0.36 23.81 13.71
N GLU A 239 1.19 24.35 12.83
CA GLU A 239 1.16 25.74 12.37
C GLU A 239 -0.17 26.09 11.71
N CYS A 240 -0.65 25.27 10.76
CA CYS A 240 -1.92 25.49 10.07
C CYS A 240 -3.14 25.49 11.01
N ASN A 241 -3.02 24.86 12.18
CA ASN A 241 -4.12 24.75 13.15
C ASN A 241 -3.87 25.54 14.44
N ASN A 242 -2.89 26.45 14.45
CA ASN A 242 -2.51 27.27 15.61
C ASN A 242 -2.23 26.44 16.88
N ILE A 243 -1.66 25.25 16.74
CA ILE A 243 -1.27 24.38 17.85
C ILE A 243 0.16 24.75 18.26
N PRO A 244 0.41 25.12 19.53
CA PRO A 244 1.75 25.50 20.01
C PRO A 244 2.61 24.23 20.13
N TYR A 245 3.35 23.90 19.07
CA TYR A 245 4.15 22.68 18.99
C TYR A 245 5.62 22.99 18.75
N THR A 246 6.48 22.38 19.55
CA THR A 246 7.93 22.35 19.35
C THR A 246 8.39 20.91 19.27
N PRO A 247 8.94 20.47 18.13
CA PRO A 247 9.38 19.09 17.97
C PRO A 247 10.59 18.80 18.87
N HIS A 248 10.67 17.58 19.42
CA HIS A 248 11.82 17.16 20.20
C HIS A 248 13.08 17.04 19.32
N ASP A 249 14.24 17.25 19.91
CA ASP A 249 15.50 16.95 19.27
C ASP A 249 15.75 15.45 19.29
N CYS A 250 15.82 14.87 18.08
CA CYS A 250 16.01 13.44 17.94
C CYS A 250 17.52 13.10 17.97
N GLU A 251 17.98 12.57 19.09
CA GLU A 251 19.35 12.07 19.24
C GLU A 251 19.61 10.72 18.55
N HIS A 252 18.57 10.08 18.03
CA HIS A 252 18.67 8.78 17.39
C HIS A 252 19.41 8.89 16.05
N LYS A 253 20.57 8.25 15.96
CA LYS A 253 21.35 8.18 14.72
C LYS A 253 20.60 7.51 13.56
N VAL A 254 19.55 6.73 13.85
CA VAL A 254 18.73 6.01 12.86
C VAL A 254 17.32 5.77 13.39
N CYS A 255 16.32 6.34 12.73
CA CYS A 255 14.95 5.89 12.85
C CYS A 255 14.69 4.82 11.76
N ALA A 256 15.10 3.59 12.02
CA ALA A 256 15.03 2.50 11.04
C ALA A 256 13.57 2.13 10.67
N THR A 257 12.60 2.42 11.54
CA THR A 257 11.19 2.05 11.37
C THR A 257 10.26 3.23 11.13
N GLY A 258 10.71 4.45 11.39
CA GLY A 258 9.85 5.65 11.36
C GLY A 258 8.80 5.70 12.48
N CYS A 259 8.88 4.80 13.45
CA CYS A 259 7.95 4.67 14.58
C CYS A 259 8.71 4.86 15.90
N CYS A 260 9.23 6.06 16.12
CA CYS A 260 9.86 6.42 17.39
C CYS A 260 8.76 6.71 18.44
N PRO A 261 8.84 6.13 19.64
CA PRO A 261 7.85 6.37 20.70
C PRO A 261 7.67 7.85 21.05
N MET A 262 8.73 8.68 20.93
CA MET A 262 8.62 10.12 21.15
C MET A 262 7.84 10.80 20.03
N CYS A 263 8.12 10.46 18.77
CA CYS A 263 7.36 10.96 17.62
C CYS A 263 5.89 10.55 17.70
N ASP A 264 5.60 9.32 18.12
CA ASP A 264 4.23 8.83 18.30
C ASP A 264 3.48 9.59 19.42
N LYS A 265 4.16 9.96 20.52
CA LYS A 265 3.57 10.80 21.57
C LYS A 265 3.26 12.22 21.07
N GLU A 266 4.18 12.83 20.32
CA GLU A 266 3.97 14.13 19.71
C GLU A 266 2.80 14.10 18.72
N LEU A 267 2.77 13.07 17.87
CA LEU A 267 1.71 12.87 16.90
C LEU A 267 0.35 12.73 17.58
N ALA A 268 0.25 11.90 18.61
CA ALA A 268 -0.98 11.71 19.39
C ALA A 268 -1.43 13.02 20.06
N TRP A 269 -0.50 13.83 20.55
CA TRP A 269 -0.80 15.13 21.16
C TRP A 269 -1.30 16.12 20.10
N ILE A 270 -0.61 16.27 18.96
CA ILE A 270 -1.05 17.16 17.87
C ILE A 270 -2.45 16.74 17.37
N THR A 271 -2.68 15.45 17.18
CA THR A 271 -3.99 14.92 16.76
C THR A 271 -5.09 15.29 17.76
N LYS A 272 -4.83 15.16 19.06
CA LYS A 272 -5.78 15.56 20.11
C LYS A 272 -6.10 17.04 20.05
N GLU A 273 -5.09 17.90 19.95
CA GLU A 273 -5.28 19.36 19.86
C GLU A 273 -6.02 19.75 18.57
N TYR A 274 -5.68 19.11 17.43
CA TYR A 274 -6.37 19.32 16.16
C TYR A 274 -7.88 19.10 16.29
N TYR A 275 -8.30 17.97 16.87
CA TYR A 275 -9.74 17.71 17.05
C TYR A 275 -10.39 18.58 18.13
N SER A 276 -9.68 18.97 19.15
CA SER A 276 -10.22 19.89 20.16
C SER A 276 -10.47 21.28 19.59
N THR A 277 -9.69 21.71 18.61
CA THR A 277 -9.83 23.00 17.94
C THR A 277 -10.92 22.96 16.86
N ASN A 278 -10.93 21.90 16.04
CA ASN A 278 -11.85 21.79 14.91
C ASN A 278 -13.26 21.29 15.27
N ASN A 279 -13.46 20.64 16.42
CA ASN A 279 -14.79 20.27 16.93
C ASN A 279 -15.50 21.41 17.69
N ARG A 280 -14.88 22.59 17.80
CA ARG A 280 -15.49 23.80 18.40
C ARG A 280 -16.07 24.77 17.35
N ALA A 281 -15.89 24.45 16.07
CA ALA A 281 -16.49 25.16 14.93
C ALA A 281 -17.66 24.35 14.35
#